data_523e3a79766c4de7a320d10d3553757e
#
_entry.id   523e3a79766c4de7a320d10d3553757e
#
_cell.length_a   1.000
_cell.length_b   1.000
_cell.length_c   1.000
_cell.angle_alpha   90.00
_cell.angle_beta   90.00
_cell.angle_gamma   90.00
#
_symmetry.space_group_name_H-M   'P 1'
#
loop_
_entity.id
_entity.type
_entity.pdbx_description
1 polymer ?
#
loop_
_entity_poly.entity_id
_entity_poly.type
_entity_poly.pdbx_seq_one_letter_code
_entity_poly.pdbx_strand_id
1 'polypeptide(L)'
;IFNCFFRELFIKKLRNTFKRENIDGYLIPKNDEFFNEYLSSHNDRLSYITNFTGSYGFSLILKDKNYLFVDGRYSLQALNQSGKFFKIVTFPDTMPYEILKKKKLSIGFDPKLFTQKTLSIFFNKSKCLFKPVINNLVDEIWRRKIKKNKKKFYRLPSHSIGSGYKSKIFKIISLLRKKGADYQLITSSENSAWLLNVRGRDIEYTPTPLSCILINKNRNINFFCELKKIPLAFRTYFKEINFIDVGSLENVLSKINNKNFILDNSTCSYYYENIISKNNRIIKDQDPIYHFKAIKNKKEIKNIKVAHIYDGVALTKYLFWVKRNFN
;
A
#
# COMPACT_ATOMS: atom_id res chain seq x y z
N ILE A 1 25.23 -19.18 -9.44
CA ILE A 1 25.96 -18.31 -10.41
C ILE A 1 24.98 -17.55 -11.31
N PHE A 2 23.96 -18.18 -11.89
CA PHE A 2 22.97 -17.52 -12.77
C PHE A 2 22.27 -16.33 -12.13
N ASN A 3 21.83 -16.41 -10.88
CA ASN A 3 21.11 -15.34 -10.20
C ASN A 3 21.98 -14.08 -9.92
N CYS A 4 23.28 -14.22 -9.76
CA CYS A 4 24.20 -13.11 -9.50
C CYS A 4 24.39 -12.20 -10.72
N PHE A 5 24.61 -12.78 -11.89
CA PHE A 5 24.83 -12.02 -13.13
C PHE A 5 23.64 -11.15 -13.52
N PHE A 6 22.43 -11.68 -13.33
CA PHE A 6 21.22 -10.91 -13.64
C PHE A 6 21.02 -9.71 -12.71
N ARG A 7 21.39 -9.80 -11.40
CA ARG A 7 21.23 -8.68 -10.46
C ARG A 7 22.13 -7.50 -10.81
N GLU A 8 23.38 -7.77 -11.11
CA GLU A 8 24.32 -6.73 -11.55
C GLU A 8 23.82 -6.04 -12.81
N LEU A 9 23.35 -6.82 -13.78
CA LEU A 9 22.75 -6.30 -15.00
C LEU A 9 21.53 -5.41 -14.74
N PHE A 10 20.64 -5.79 -13.84
CA PHE A 10 19.45 -5.00 -13.50
C PHE A 10 19.84 -3.68 -12.83
N ILE A 11 20.77 -3.71 -11.88
CA ILE A 11 21.29 -2.51 -11.21
C ILE A 11 21.96 -1.59 -12.25
N LYS A 12 22.76 -2.13 -13.17
CA LYS A 12 23.38 -1.36 -14.25
C LYS A 12 22.34 -0.73 -15.17
N LYS A 13 21.34 -1.50 -15.61
CA LYS A 13 20.24 -0.96 -16.42
C LYS A 13 19.50 0.16 -15.72
N LEU A 14 19.21 0.01 -14.42
CA LEU A 14 18.56 1.06 -13.63
C LEU A 14 19.42 2.32 -13.56
N ARG A 15 20.73 2.19 -13.29
CA ARG A 15 21.66 3.33 -13.25
C ARG A 15 21.74 4.08 -14.59
N ASN A 16 21.60 3.39 -15.71
CA ASN A 16 21.60 4.03 -17.03
C ASN A 16 20.45 5.03 -17.21
N THR A 17 19.34 4.88 -16.46
CA THR A 17 18.22 5.82 -16.50
C THR A 17 18.48 7.10 -15.72
N PHE A 18 19.44 7.11 -14.78
CA PHE A 18 19.68 8.22 -13.85
C PHE A 18 20.05 9.53 -14.54
N LYS A 19 20.85 9.46 -15.60
CA LYS A 19 21.26 10.65 -16.37
C LYS A 19 20.05 11.33 -17.02
N ARG A 20 19.16 10.55 -17.64
CA ARG A 20 17.93 11.04 -18.27
C ARG A 20 17.03 11.73 -17.24
N GLU A 21 16.88 11.14 -16.06
CA GLU A 21 16.03 11.66 -15.00
C GLU A 21 16.73 12.77 -14.17
N ASN A 22 18.01 13.07 -14.42
CA ASN A 22 18.80 14.01 -13.63
C ASN A 22 18.75 13.70 -12.13
N ILE A 23 19.11 12.46 -11.77
CA ILE A 23 19.15 11.93 -10.39
C ILE A 23 20.49 11.24 -10.13
N ASP A 24 20.86 11.17 -8.84
CA ASP A 24 22.07 10.48 -8.37
C ASP A 24 21.76 9.12 -7.71
N GLY A 25 20.49 8.84 -7.49
CA GLY A 25 20.03 7.59 -6.93
C GLY A 25 18.51 7.42 -7.03
N TYR A 26 18.04 6.21 -6.74
CA TYR A 26 16.61 5.87 -6.82
C TYR A 26 16.17 5.02 -5.65
N LEU A 27 14.98 5.31 -5.10
CA LEU A 27 14.34 4.59 -4.01
C LEU A 27 13.34 3.56 -4.54
N ILE A 28 13.40 2.34 -4.00
CA ILE A 28 12.50 1.24 -4.38
C ILE A 28 11.93 0.63 -3.09
N PRO A 29 10.65 0.84 -2.77
CA PRO A 29 10.03 0.31 -1.56
C PRO A 29 9.46 -1.10 -1.77
N LYS A 30 9.17 -1.77 -0.64
CA LYS A 30 8.41 -3.03 -0.58
C LYS A 30 6.93 -2.73 -0.40
N ASN A 31 6.31 -2.11 -1.39
CA ASN A 31 4.87 -1.90 -1.45
C ASN A 31 4.40 -1.72 -2.90
N ASP A 32 3.10 -1.68 -3.09
CA ASP A 32 2.43 -1.31 -4.33
C ASP A 32 1.71 0.05 -4.20
N GLU A 33 0.97 0.42 -5.20
CA GLU A 33 0.21 1.68 -5.29
C GLU A 33 -0.94 1.77 -4.27
N PHE A 34 -1.25 0.68 -3.55
CA PHE A 34 -2.25 0.60 -2.47
C PHE A 34 -1.62 0.44 -1.09
N PHE A 35 -0.28 0.46 -0.98
CA PHE A 35 0.48 0.29 0.25
C PHE A 35 0.18 -1.02 1.00
N ASN A 36 -0.05 -2.10 0.24
CA ASN A 36 -0.27 -3.42 0.82
C ASN A 36 1.04 -4.02 1.34
N GLU A 37 0.97 -4.72 2.48
CA GLU A 37 2.12 -5.47 3.02
C GLU A 37 2.47 -6.67 2.14
N TYR A 38 1.45 -7.39 1.68
CA TYR A 38 1.65 -8.56 0.82
C TYR A 38 1.41 -8.19 -0.63
N LEU A 39 2.42 -8.44 -1.46
CA LEU A 39 2.41 -8.06 -2.86
C LEU A 39 2.23 -9.29 -3.76
N SER A 40 1.55 -9.09 -4.86
CA SER A 40 1.65 -10.04 -5.96
C SER A 40 3.07 -10.02 -6.54
N SER A 41 3.57 -11.17 -6.97
CA SER A 41 4.94 -11.32 -7.48
C SER A 41 5.29 -10.35 -8.62
N HIS A 42 4.30 -9.92 -9.39
CA HIS A 42 4.49 -8.96 -10.49
C HIS A 42 4.51 -7.49 -10.05
N ASN A 43 4.24 -7.19 -8.77
CA ASN A 43 4.34 -5.85 -8.17
C ASN A 43 5.53 -5.73 -7.21
N ASP A 44 6.25 -6.82 -6.96
CA ASP A 44 7.37 -6.83 -6.03
C ASP A 44 8.66 -6.32 -6.67
N ARG A 45 8.70 -5.01 -6.91
CA ARG A 45 9.83 -4.30 -7.52
C ARG A 45 11.11 -4.44 -6.70
N LEU A 46 10.98 -4.44 -5.36
CA LEU A 46 12.11 -4.61 -4.46
C LEU A 46 12.76 -5.98 -4.66
N SER A 47 11.98 -7.06 -4.63
CA SER A 47 12.49 -8.41 -4.85
C SER A 47 13.10 -8.58 -6.24
N TYR A 48 12.52 -7.97 -7.27
CA TYR A 48 13.07 -8.00 -8.61
C TYR A 48 14.50 -7.45 -8.67
N ILE A 49 14.76 -6.31 -8.05
CA ILE A 49 16.08 -5.66 -8.06
C ILE A 49 17.05 -6.30 -7.06
N THR A 50 16.59 -6.61 -5.84
CA THR A 50 17.47 -6.99 -4.73
C THR A 50 17.55 -8.49 -4.49
N ASN A 51 16.61 -9.30 -4.94
CA ASN A 51 16.35 -10.68 -4.55
C ASN A 51 15.80 -10.85 -3.11
N PHE A 52 15.57 -9.76 -2.39
CA PHE A 52 15.03 -9.82 -1.05
C PHE A 52 13.52 -10.09 -1.08
N THR A 53 13.10 -11.15 -0.37
CA THR A 53 11.69 -11.61 -0.35
C THR A 53 10.96 -11.33 0.96
N GLY A 54 11.59 -10.68 1.93
CA GLY A 54 10.92 -10.28 3.18
C GLY A 54 9.77 -9.29 2.93
N SER A 55 8.83 -9.17 3.88
CA SER A 55 7.63 -8.35 3.69
C SER A 55 7.84 -6.86 3.93
N TYR A 56 8.96 -6.45 4.52
CA TYR A 56 9.23 -5.05 4.85
C TYR A 56 10.65 -4.62 4.52
N GLY A 57 10.79 -3.49 3.86
CA GLY A 57 12.07 -2.89 3.51
C GLY A 57 11.99 -1.98 2.30
N PHE A 58 13.11 -1.37 1.96
CA PHE A 58 13.28 -0.60 0.72
C PHE A 58 14.76 -0.54 0.34
N SER A 59 15.05 -0.31 -0.92
CA SER A 59 16.44 -0.09 -1.36
C SER A 59 16.67 1.34 -1.82
N LEU A 60 17.93 1.80 -1.62
CA LEU A 60 18.47 3.01 -2.20
C LEU A 60 19.63 2.61 -3.10
N ILE A 61 19.47 2.80 -4.39
CA ILE A 61 20.52 2.55 -5.37
C ILE A 61 21.12 3.90 -5.78
N LEU A 62 22.40 4.09 -5.45
CA LEU A 62 23.20 5.24 -5.84
C LEU A 62 24.05 4.89 -7.08
N LYS A 63 24.72 5.88 -7.66
CA LYS A 63 25.64 5.67 -8.80
C LYS A 63 26.75 4.66 -8.49
N ASP A 64 27.26 4.66 -7.25
CA ASP A 64 28.41 3.87 -6.80
C ASP A 64 28.06 2.78 -5.77
N LYS A 65 26.96 2.92 -5.01
CA LYS A 65 26.61 2.07 -3.86
C LYS A 65 25.15 1.70 -3.87
N ASN A 66 24.84 0.51 -3.30
CA ASN A 66 23.48 0.03 -3.11
C ASN A 66 23.25 -0.27 -1.63
N TYR A 67 22.13 0.19 -1.11
CA TYR A 67 21.69 -0.06 0.25
C TYR A 67 20.34 -0.77 0.23
N LEU A 68 20.20 -1.77 1.12
CA LEU A 68 18.92 -2.41 1.41
C LEU A 68 18.62 -2.20 2.89
N PHE A 69 17.56 -1.45 3.17
CA PHE A 69 17.07 -1.15 4.50
C PHE A 69 16.00 -2.16 4.87
N VAL A 70 16.16 -2.80 6.01
CA VAL A 70 15.23 -3.79 6.55
C VAL A 70 15.08 -3.60 8.06
N ASP A 71 13.99 -4.09 8.64
CA ASP A 71 13.90 -4.17 10.10
C ASP A 71 14.67 -5.40 10.65
N GLY A 72 14.86 -5.45 11.98
CA GLY A 72 15.65 -6.47 12.64
C GLY A 72 15.23 -7.91 12.37
N ARG A 73 13.94 -8.16 12.02
CA ARG A 73 13.42 -9.49 11.69
C ARG A 73 14.05 -10.06 10.42
N TYR A 74 14.49 -9.18 9.52
CA TYR A 74 14.95 -9.54 8.18
C TYR A 74 16.45 -9.39 7.95
N SER A 75 17.24 -8.98 8.95
CA SER A 75 18.68 -8.71 8.79
C SER A 75 19.46 -9.90 8.24
N LEU A 76 19.26 -11.10 8.81
CA LEU A 76 19.91 -12.32 8.34
C LEU A 76 19.43 -12.75 6.95
N GLN A 77 18.13 -12.70 6.71
CA GLN A 77 17.56 -13.05 5.41
C GLN A 77 18.07 -12.10 4.31
N ALA A 78 18.08 -10.79 4.58
CA ALA A 78 18.57 -9.79 3.63
C ALA A 78 20.06 -9.99 3.31
N LEU A 79 20.88 -10.30 4.33
CA LEU A 79 22.30 -10.62 4.13
C LEU A 79 22.48 -11.81 3.21
N ASN A 80 21.77 -12.89 3.46
CA ASN A 80 21.87 -14.12 2.66
C ASN A 80 21.37 -13.93 1.22
N GLN A 81 20.28 -13.21 1.03
CA GLN A 81 19.65 -13.04 -0.27
C GLN A 81 20.28 -11.92 -1.13
N SER A 82 20.77 -10.85 -0.50
CA SER A 82 21.14 -9.59 -1.17
C SER A 82 22.54 -9.07 -0.80
N GLY A 83 23.17 -9.56 0.25
CA GLY A 83 24.39 -8.98 0.83
C GLY A 83 25.60 -8.92 -0.11
N LYS A 84 25.61 -9.71 -1.18
CA LYS A 84 26.65 -9.63 -2.21
C LYS A 84 26.64 -8.29 -2.98
N PHE A 85 25.45 -7.71 -3.21
CA PHE A 85 25.28 -6.50 -4.05
C PHE A 85 24.78 -5.30 -3.28
N PHE A 86 24.28 -5.50 -2.05
CA PHE A 86 23.67 -4.48 -1.22
C PHE A 86 24.32 -4.44 0.15
N LYS A 87 24.66 -3.24 0.62
CA LYS A 87 24.93 -3.03 2.03
C LYS A 87 23.63 -3.12 2.80
N ILE A 88 23.50 -4.12 3.65
CA ILE A 88 22.31 -4.29 4.50
C ILE A 88 22.37 -3.28 5.64
N VAL A 89 21.29 -2.57 5.88
CA VAL A 89 21.13 -1.57 6.92
C VAL A 89 19.88 -1.89 7.73
N THR A 90 20.05 -2.19 9.01
CA THR A 90 18.93 -2.46 9.91
C THR A 90 18.42 -1.13 10.49
N PHE A 91 17.14 -0.85 10.33
CA PHE A 91 16.53 0.29 10.98
C PHE A 91 15.54 -0.19 12.08
N PRO A 92 15.28 0.58 13.15
CA PRO A 92 15.72 1.99 13.34
C PRO A 92 17.15 2.17 13.84
N ASP A 93 17.98 1.12 13.97
CA ASP A 93 19.36 1.24 14.50
C ASP A 93 20.17 2.27 13.72
N THR A 94 20.04 2.27 12.39
CA THR A 94 20.59 3.28 11.50
C THR A 94 19.50 3.81 10.58
N MET A 95 19.17 5.08 10.72
CA MET A 95 18.15 5.73 9.88
C MET A 95 18.69 6.08 8.49
N PRO A 96 17.86 6.03 7.44
CA PRO A 96 18.28 6.32 6.06
C PRO A 96 18.94 7.70 5.89
N TYR A 97 18.48 8.73 6.61
CA TYR A 97 19.07 10.06 6.55
C TYR A 97 20.52 10.09 7.07
N GLU A 98 20.92 9.18 7.96
CA GLU A 98 22.30 9.13 8.48
C GLU A 98 23.29 8.71 7.39
N ILE A 99 22.90 7.77 6.52
CA ILE A 99 23.66 7.36 5.34
C ILE A 99 23.86 8.54 4.38
N LEU A 100 22.88 9.44 4.31
CA LEU A 100 22.85 10.58 3.40
C LEU A 100 23.28 11.91 4.03
N LYS A 101 23.52 11.96 5.33
CA LYS A 101 23.71 13.21 6.13
C LYS A 101 24.72 14.20 5.54
N LYS A 102 25.83 13.70 4.97
CA LYS A 102 26.90 14.53 4.40
C LYS A 102 26.78 14.70 2.88
N LYS A 103 25.74 14.17 2.25
CA LYS A 103 25.60 14.13 0.79
C LYS A 103 24.58 15.18 0.33
N LYS A 104 24.87 15.80 -0.81
CA LYS A 104 23.94 16.69 -1.53
C LYS A 104 23.62 16.01 -2.86
N LEU A 105 22.65 15.09 -2.84
CA LEU A 105 22.27 14.26 -3.98
C LEU A 105 20.82 14.52 -4.37
N SER A 106 20.50 14.33 -5.65
CA SER A 106 19.14 14.26 -6.14
C SER A 106 18.70 12.80 -6.17
N ILE A 107 17.74 12.43 -5.32
CA ILE A 107 17.24 11.05 -5.18
C ILE A 107 15.85 10.95 -5.79
N GLY A 108 15.74 10.14 -6.84
CA GLY A 108 14.46 9.83 -7.49
C GLY A 108 13.63 8.85 -6.68
N PHE A 109 12.32 8.97 -6.76
CA PHE A 109 11.37 8.00 -6.22
C PHE A 109 10.06 8.00 -7.02
N ASP A 110 9.36 6.86 -7.03
CA ASP A 110 8.01 6.80 -7.60
C ASP A 110 7.00 7.42 -6.61
N PRO A 111 6.34 8.54 -6.96
CA PRO A 111 5.45 9.24 -6.05
C PRO A 111 4.16 8.46 -5.73
N LYS A 112 3.83 7.41 -6.48
CA LYS A 112 2.70 6.52 -6.21
C LYS A 112 3.01 5.48 -5.13
N LEU A 113 4.30 5.24 -4.85
CA LEU A 113 4.78 4.22 -3.92
C LEU A 113 5.30 4.77 -2.58
N PHE A 114 5.29 6.07 -2.39
CA PHE A 114 5.70 6.73 -1.14
C PHE A 114 4.61 7.68 -0.64
N THR A 115 4.49 7.78 0.67
CA THR A 115 3.70 8.84 1.30
C THR A 115 4.62 10.00 1.69
N GLN A 116 4.06 11.21 1.80
CA GLN A 116 4.78 12.37 2.31
C GLN A 116 5.35 12.10 3.73
N LYS A 117 4.59 11.38 4.55
CA LYS A 117 5.00 11.01 5.91
C LYS A 117 6.21 10.09 5.90
N THR A 118 6.22 9.06 5.06
CA THR A 118 7.35 8.12 4.96
C THR A 118 8.62 8.82 4.50
N LEU A 119 8.53 9.67 3.47
CA LEU A 119 9.67 10.45 3.00
C LEU A 119 10.20 11.39 4.09
N SER A 120 9.30 12.04 4.84
CA SER A 120 9.69 12.91 5.93
C SER A 120 10.42 12.17 7.05
N ILE A 121 9.89 11.03 7.52
CA ILE A 121 10.49 10.23 8.60
C ILE A 121 11.88 9.74 8.20
N PHE A 122 12.05 9.27 6.98
CA PHE A 122 13.32 8.64 6.58
C PHE A 122 14.37 9.63 6.11
N PHE A 123 13.98 10.83 5.63
CA PHE A 123 14.92 11.66 4.87
C PHE A 123 14.94 13.15 5.22
N ASN A 124 14.04 13.68 6.07
CA ASN A 124 13.95 15.12 6.35
C ASN A 124 15.23 15.72 6.97
N LYS A 125 16.06 14.89 7.61
CA LYS A 125 17.35 15.30 8.21
C LYS A 125 18.53 15.19 7.22
N SER A 126 18.30 14.76 5.99
CA SER A 126 19.31 14.73 4.92
C SER A 126 19.37 16.08 4.18
N LYS A 127 20.50 16.34 3.52
CA LYS A 127 20.67 17.50 2.63
C LYS A 127 20.34 17.16 1.16
N CYS A 128 19.71 16.00 0.93
CA CYS A 128 19.37 15.52 -0.41
C CYS A 128 18.06 16.12 -0.89
N LEU A 129 17.95 16.32 -2.20
CA LEU A 129 16.71 16.66 -2.88
C LEU A 129 15.97 15.37 -3.28
N PHE A 130 14.70 15.24 -2.93
CA PHE A 130 13.87 14.10 -3.34
C PHE A 130 12.99 14.49 -4.52
N LYS A 131 13.22 13.82 -5.66
CA LYS A 131 12.58 14.15 -6.94
C LYS A 131 11.56 13.09 -7.31
N PRO A 132 10.27 13.43 -7.46
CA PRO A 132 9.28 12.48 -7.98
C PRO A 132 9.58 12.13 -9.45
N VAL A 133 9.62 10.85 -9.76
CA VAL A 133 9.77 10.27 -11.09
C VAL A 133 8.49 9.52 -11.42
N ILE A 134 7.69 10.06 -12.33
CA ILE A 134 6.32 9.57 -12.59
C ILE A 134 6.33 8.16 -13.20
N ASN A 135 7.25 7.89 -14.13
CA ASN A 135 7.41 6.57 -14.72
C ASN A 135 8.36 5.75 -13.85
N ASN A 136 7.87 4.67 -13.26
CA ASN A 136 8.68 3.84 -12.37
C ASN A 136 9.86 3.23 -13.14
N LEU A 137 11.09 3.57 -12.74
CA LEU A 137 12.29 3.15 -13.45
C LEU A 137 12.54 1.64 -13.40
N VAL A 138 12.03 0.95 -12.37
CA VAL A 138 12.09 -0.51 -12.31
C VAL A 138 11.15 -1.12 -13.34
N ASP A 139 9.95 -0.56 -13.51
CA ASP A 139 8.97 -1.05 -14.46
C ASP A 139 9.44 -0.92 -15.92
N GLU A 140 10.27 0.08 -16.23
CA GLU A 140 10.88 0.25 -17.56
C GLU A 140 11.86 -0.88 -17.92
N ILE A 141 12.59 -1.38 -16.94
CA ILE A 141 13.59 -2.44 -17.15
C ILE A 141 13.06 -3.85 -16.91
N TRP A 142 11.90 -3.96 -16.24
CA TRP A 142 11.29 -5.22 -15.86
C TRP A 142 10.20 -5.65 -16.83
N ARG A 143 10.49 -6.59 -17.70
CA ARG A 143 9.49 -7.20 -18.59
C ARG A 143 8.58 -8.15 -17.80
N ARG A 144 7.61 -7.57 -17.08
CA ARG A 144 6.67 -8.31 -16.23
C ARG A 144 5.67 -9.13 -17.04
N LYS A 145 5.47 -10.39 -16.65
CA LYS A 145 4.30 -11.16 -17.09
C LYS A 145 3.18 -10.96 -16.05
N ILE A 146 2.25 -10.07 -16.34
CA ILE A 146 1.12 -9.80 -15.44
C ILE A 146 0.07 -10.91 -15.63
N LYS A 147 -0.05 -11.80 -14.65
CA LYS A 147 -1.20 -12.72 -14.57
C LYS A 147 -2.40 -11.95 -14.04
N LYS A 148 -3.34 -11.61 -14.92
CA LYS A 148 -4.58 -10.92 -14.53
C LYS A 148 -5.42 -11.83 -13.64
N ASN A 149 -5.65 -11.43 -12.39
CA ASN A 149 -6.61 -12.10 -11.53
C ASN A 149 -8.04 -11.76 -11.96
N LYS A 150 -8.79 -12.76 -12.44
CA LYS A 150 -10.16 -12.60 -12.94
C LYS A 150 -11.24 -12.80 -11.87
N LYS A 151 -10.85 -13.11 -10.61
CA LYS A 151 -11.80 -13.38 -9.53
C LYS A 151 -12.61 -12.13 -9.20
N LYS A 152 -13.94 -12.29 -9.17
CA LYS A 152 -14.88 -11.21 -8.86
C LYS A 152 -14.83 -10.86 -7.38
N PHE A 153 -15.19 -9.62 -7.05
CA PHE A 153 -15.46 -9.20 -5.69
C PHE A 153 -16.73 -9.86 -5.18
N TYR A 154 -16.84 -10.01 -3.88
CA TYR A 154 -18.01 -10.57 -3.22
C TYR A 154 -18.37 -9.79 -1.96
N ARG A 155 -19.65 -9.83 -1.58
CA ARG A 155 -20.14 -9.22 -0.35
C ARG A 155 -20.07 -10.23 0.79
N LEU A 156 -19.81 -9.73 1.97
CA LEU A 156 -20.00 -10.54 3.16
C LEU A 156 -21.51 -10.79 3.39
N PRO A 157 -21.90 -12.00 3.77
CA PRO A 157 -23.29 -12.31 4.04
C PRO A 157 -23.78 -11.58 5.32
N SER A 158 -25.07 -11.29 5.38
CA SER A 158 -25.68 -10.51 6.48
C SER A 158 -25.47 -11.13 7.87
N HIS A 159 -25.34 -12.45 7.94
CA HIS A 159 -25.06 -13.14 9.20
C HIS A 159 -23.62 -12.92 9.71
N SER A 160 -22.68 -12.50 8.86
CA SER A 160 -21.29 -12.23 9.24
C SER A 160 -21.02 -10.77 9.59
N ILE A 161 -21.91 -9.85 9.19
CA ILE A 161 -21.76 -8.42 9.44
C ILE A 161 -22.72 -7.96 10.54
N GLY A 162 -22.28 -7.09 11.42
CA GLY A 162 -23.16 -6.49 12.44
C GLY A 162 -23.64 -5.08 12.08
N SER A 163 -23.05 -4.47 11.05
CA SER A 163 -23.38 -3.13 10.59
C SER A 163 -23.36 -3.07 9.07
N GLY A 164 -24.44 -2.58 8.47
CA GLY A 164 -24.56 -2.39 7.04
C GLY A 164 -23.69 -1.23 6.52
N TYR A 165 -23.35 -1.27 5.23
CA TYR A 165 -22.50 -0.23 4.63
C TYR A 165 -23.12 1.19 4.71
N LYS A 166 -24.44 1.32 4.57
CA LYS A 166 -25.13 2.62 4.67
C LYS A 166 -24.92 3.30 6.02
N SER A 167 -25.03 2.53 7.11
CA SER A 167 -24.80 3.02 8.47
C SER A 167 -23.33 3.47 8.67
N LYS A 168 -22.38 2.74 8.10
CA LYS A 168 -20.96 3.08 8.15
C LYS A 168 -20.65 4.36 7.36
N ILE A 169 -21.20 4.48 6.15
CA ILE A 169 -21.08 5.69 5.30
C ILE A 169 -21.67 6.90 6.02
N PHE A 170 -22.83 6.75 6.66
CA PHE A 170 -23.44 7.83 7.42
C PHE A 170 -22.50 8.37 8.51
N LYS A 171 -21.80 7.50 9.24
CA LYS A 171 -20.79 7.91 10.24
C LYS A 171 -19.68 8.74 9.62
N ILE A 172 -19.17 8.34 8.46
CA ILE A 172 -18.11 9.08 7.75
C ILE A 172 -18.62 10.47 7.33
N ILE A 173 -19.80 10.54 6.73
CA ILE A 173 -20.40 11.82 6.30
C ILE A 173 -20.65 12.75 7.49
N SER A 174 -21.11 12.22 8.62
CA SER A 174 -21.29 13.01 9.83
C SER A 174 -19.99 13.60 10.34
N LEU A 175 -18.88 12.83 10.26
CA LEU A 175 -17.54 13.34 10.61
C LEU A 175 -17.04 14.39 9.63
N LEU A 176 -17.25 14.21 8.32
CA LEU A 176 -16.90 15.21 7.30
C LEU A 176 -17.56 16.55 7.64
N ARG A 177 -18.86 16.54 7.92
CA ARG A 177 -19.63 17.74 8.29
C ARG A 177 -19.11 18.39 9.56
N LYS A 178 -18.86 17.57 10.61
CA LYS A 178 -18.31 18.04 11.89
C LYS A 178 -16.95 18.72 11.74
N LYS A 179 -16.11 18.22 10.83
CA LYS A 179 -14.76 18.77 10.57
C LYS A 179 -14.73 19.86 9.51
N GLY A 180 -15.87 20.29 8.96
CA GLY A 180 -15.93 21.28 7.89
C GLY A 180 -15.26 20.80 6.59
N ALA A 181 -15.18 19.49 6.39
CA ALA A 181 -14.59 18.90 5.20
C ALA A 181 -15.64 18.60 4.13
N ASP A 182 -15.24 18.74 2.87
CA ASP A 182 -16.09 18.44 1.73
C ASP A 182 -15.94 17.00 1.25
N TYR A 183 -14.70 16.47 1.33
CA TYR A 183 -14.31 15.16 0.82
C TYR A 183 -13.42 14.40 1.79
N GLN A 184 -13.50 13.07 1.74
CA GLN A 184 -12.47 12.18 2.24
C GLN A 184 -12.04 11.22 1.14
N LEU A 185 -10.74 11.13 0.90
CA LEU A 185 -10.14 10.08 0.07
C LEU A 185 -9.63 8.97 0.99
N ILE A 186 -10.22 7.77 0.87
CA ILE A 186 -9.85 6.55 1.58
C ILE A 186 -9.00 5.72 0.63
N THR A 187 -7.69 5.72 0.85
CA THR A 187 -6.72 5.04 -0.02
C THR A 187 -6.39 3.62 0.44
N SER A 188 -6.62 3.31 1.71
CA SER A 188 -6.41 1.98 2.25
C SER A 188 -7.47 1.00 1.75
N SER A 189 -7.04 -0.05 1.04
CA SER A 189 -7.93 -1.06 0.46
C SER A 189 -8.71 -1.84 1.52
N GLU A 190 -8.11 -2.13 2.69
CA GLU A 190 -8.81 -2.80 3.79
C GLU A 190 -9.89 -1.92 4.43
N ASN A 191 -9.69 -0.59 4.46
CA ASN A 191 -10.69 0.35 4.95
C ASN A 191 -11.86 0.46 3.97
N SER A 192 -11.57 0.49 2.67
CA SER A 192 -12.58 0.42 1.60
C SER A 192 -13.40 -0.87 1.69
N ALA A 193 -12.73 -2.00 1.89
CA ALA A 193 -13.36 -3.31 2.06
C ALA A 193 -14.29 -3.37 3.29
N TRP A 194 -13.82 -2.84 4.42
CA TRP A 194 -14.61 -2.79 5.67
C TRP A 194 -15.81 -1.86 5.54
N LEU A 195 -15.64 -0.69 4.94
CA LEU A 195 -16.70 0.31 4.81
C LEU A 195 -17.89 -0.24 4.02
N LEU A 196 -17.63 -0.93 2.90
CA LEU A 196 -18.66 -1.45 2.02
C LEU A 196 -19.04 -2.92 2.32
N ASN A 197 -18.40 -3.59 3.28
CA ASN A 197 -18.55 -5.02 3.52
C ASN A 197 -18.23 -5.88 2.27
N VAL A 198 -17.30 -5.43 1.45
CA VAL A 198 -16.85 -6.09 0.22
C VAL A 198 -15.54 -6.80 0.49
N ARG A 199 -15.35 -7.93 -0.19
CA ARG A 199 -14.09 -8.67 -0.18
C ARG A 199 -13.63 -8.95 -1.61
N GLY A 200 -12.33 -9.11 -1.76
CA GLY A 200 -11.67 -9.49 -3.01
C GLY A 200 -10.71 -10.66 -2.79
N ARG A 201 -10.06 -11.05 -3.86
CA ARG A 201 -8.99 -12.05 -3.84
C ARG A 201 -7.83 -11.55 -4.70
N ASP A 202 -7.54 -10.26 -4.59
CA ASP A 202 -6.52 -9.59 -5.38
C ASP A 202 -5.12 -9.85 -4.83
N ILE A 203 -5.04 -10.04 -3.53
CA ILE A 203 -3.83 -10.35 -2.78
C ILE A 203 -3.96 -11.75 -2.24
N GLU A 204 -2.90 -12.52 -2.33
CA GLU A 204 -2.84 -13.87 -1.78
C GLU A 204 -2.97 -13.82 -0.25
N TYR A 205 -3.73 -14.75 0.33
CA TYR A 205 -4.02 -14.85 1.76
C TYR A 205 -4.73 -13.63 2.39
N THR A 206 -5.05 -12.61 1.62
CA THR A 206 -5.73 -11.39 2.12
C THR A 206 -7.02 -11.15 1.34
N PRO A 207 -8.21 -11.19 1.99
CA PRO A 207 -9.49 -11.07 1.28
C PRO A 207 -9.84 -9.60 0.99
N THR A 208 -8.86 -8.82 0.53
CA THR A 208 -8.99 -7.38 0.28
C THR A 208 -9.09 -7.10 -1.22
N PRO A 209 -10.08 -6.33 -1.69
CA PRO A 209 -10.14 -5.83 -3.05
C PRO A 209 -9.16 -4.65 -3.22
N LEU A 210 -8.35 -4.62 -4.25
CA LEU A 210 -7.53 -3.44 -4.58
C LEU A 210 -8.46 -2.30 -4.99
N SER A 211 -8.63 -1.34 -4.12
CA SER A 211 -9.62 -0.28 -4.29
C SER A 211 -9.37 0.91 -3.39
N CYS A 212 -9.89 2.06 -3.78
CA CYS A 212 -10.01 3.24 -2.94
C CYS A 212 -11.40 3.87 -3.06
N ILE A 213 -11.74 4.76 -2.15
CA ILE A 213 -13.05 5.40 -2.12
C ILE A 213 -12.89 6.92 -1.96
N LEU A 214 -13.62 7.67 -2.77
CA LEU A 214 -13.81 9.09 -2.57
C LEU A 214 -15.25 9.34 -2.12
N ILE A 215 -15.42 9.90 -0.93
CA ILE A 215 -16.73 10.25 -0.35
C ILE A 215 -16.82 11.75 -0.20
N ASN A 216 -17.95 12.34 -0.57
CA ASN A 216 -18.26 13.72 -0.22
C ASN A 216 -19.37 13.85 0.83
N LYS A 217 -19.46 15.04 1.45
CA LYS A 217 -20.45 15.36 2.48
C LYS A 217 -21.92 15.30 2.00
N ASN A 218 -22.16 15.27 0.68
CA ASN A 218 -23.48 15.21 0.02
C ASN A 218 -23.85 13.78 -0.41
N ARG A 219 -23.15 12.75 0.12
CA ARG A 219 -23.38 11.33 -0.16
C ARG A 219 -23.02 10.86 -1.58
N ASN A 220 -22.21 11.59 -2.32
CA ASN A 220 -21.64 11.06 -3.54
C ASN A 220 -20.46 10.16 -3.17
N ILE A 221 -20.49 8.89 -3.60
CA ILE A 221 -19.54 7.85 -3.23
C ILE A 221 -19.01 7.23 -4.51
N ASN A 222 -17.75 7.43 -4.76
CA ASN A 222 -17.02 6.84 -5.88
C ASN A 222 -16.11 5.72 -5.37
N PHE A 223 -16.36 4.50 -5.83
CA PHE A 223 -15.53 3.32 -5.53
C PHE A 223 -14.65 3.02 -6.74
N PHE A 224 -13.36 3.25 -6.59
CA PHE A 224 -12.36 3.06 -7.63
C PHE A 224 -11.74 1.66 -7.53
N CYS A 225 -11.85 0.90 -8.60
CA CYS A 225 -11.33 -0.47 -8.68
C CYS A 225 -11.22 -0.93 -10.15
N GLU A 226 -10.71 -2.12 -10.39
CA GLU A 226 -10.81 -2.76 -11.69
C GLU A 226 -12.27 -3.16 -11.98
N LEU A 227 -12.96 -2.46 -12.91
CA LEU A 227 -14.39 -2.63 -13.16
C LEU A 227 -14.78 -4.05 -13.58
N LYS A 228 -13.86 -4.79 -14.22
CA LYS A 228 -14.08 -6.18 -14.60
C LYS A 228 -14.33 -7.10 -13.41
N LYS A 229 -13.94 -6.71 -12.20
CA LYS A 229 -14.13 -7.49 -10.97
C LYS A 229 -15.47 -7.25 -10.29
N ILE A 230 -16.24 -6.27 -10.76
CA ILE A 230 -17.56 -5.94 -10.21
C ILE A 230 -18.62 -6.90 -10.78
N PRO A 231 -19.29 -7.73 -9.94
CA PRO A 231 -20.43 -8.53 -10.38
C PRO A 231 -21.64 -7.65 -10.71
N LEU A 232 -22.51 -8.10 -11.62
CA LEU A 232 -23.74 -7.39 -11.95
C LEU A 232 -24.60 -7.14 -10.70
N ALA A 233 -24.74 -8.13 -9.83
CA ALA A 233 -25.46 -8.02 -8.56
C ALA A 233 -24.93 -6.90 -7.62
N PHE A 234 -23.68 -6.44 -7.77
CA PHE A 234 -23.17 -5.30 -7.00
C PHE A 234 -23.85 -4.01 -7.40
N ARG A 235 -24.02 -3.77 -8.70
CA ARG A 235 -24.67 -2.56 -9.21
C ARG A 235 -26.11 -2.45 -8.72
N THR A 236 -26.82 -3.57 -8.67
CA THR A 236 -28.18 -3.64 -8.14
C THR A 236 -28.25 -3.38 -6.62
N TYR A 237 -27.28 -3.90 -5.86
CA TYR A 237 -27.26 -3.76 -4.41
C TYR A 237 -26.74 -2.39 -3.95
N PHE A 238 -25.69 -1.89 -4.59
CA PHE A 238 -25.02 -0.62 -4.24
C PHE A 238 -25.51 0.53 -5.14
N LYS A 239 -26.81 0.78 -5.17
CA LYS A 239 -27.43 1.80 -6.05
C LYS A 239 -26.88 3.22 -5.87
N GLU A 240 -26.33 3.52 -4.68
CA GLU A 240 -25.83 4.85 -4.31
C GLU A 240 -24.30 4.98 -4.54
N ILE A 241 -23.64 3.94 -5.09
CA ILE A 241 -22.19 3.91 -5.27
C ILE A 241 -21.86 3.89 -6.75
N ASN A 242 -21.01 4.84 -7.16
CA ASN A 242 -20.46 4.90 -8.49
C ASN A 242 -19.22 4.01 -8.57
N PHE A 243 -19.27 2.96 -9.39
CA PHE A 243 -18.10 2.12 -9.67
C PHE A 243 -17.32 2.73 -10.84
N ILE A 244 -16.08 3.11 -10.59
CA ILE A 244 -15.21 3.82 -11.52
C ILE A 244 -13.93 3.02 -11.68
N ASP A 245 -13.35 3.01 -12.88
CA ASP A 245 -12.05 2.39 -13.10
C ASP A 245 -10.96 3.12 -12.28
N VAL A 246 -10.09 2.36 -11.62
CA VAL A 246 -9.05 2.93 -10.76
C VAL A 246 -8.08 3.84 -11.51
N GLY A 247 -7.85 3.59 -12.80
CA GLY A 247 -7.05 4.47 -13.65
C GLY A 247 -7.64 5.86 -13.84
N SER A 248 -8.93 6.05 -13.54
CA SER A 248 -9.60 7.37 -13.64
C SER A 248 -9.49 8.22 -12.37
N LEU A 249 -8.88 7.71 -11.28
CA LEU A 249 -8.81 8.43 -9.99
C LEU A 249 -8.13 9.79 -10.14
N GLU A 250 -7.01 9.86 -10.83
CA GLU A 250 -6.28 11.11 -11.10
C GLU A 250 -7.15 12.15 -11.78
N ASN A 251 -7.84 11.75 -12.86
CA ASN A 251 -8.73 12.64 -13.61
C ASN A 251 -9.91 13.13 -12.77
N VAL A 252 -10.44 12.31 -11.86
CA VAL A 252 -11.51 12.72 -10.94
C VAL A 252 -11.00 13.72 -9.92
N LEU A 253 -9.84 13.45 -9.30
CA LEU A 253 -9.25 14.31 -8.28
C LEU A 253 -8.82 15.67 -8.85
N SER A 254 -8.24 15.72 -10.04
CA SER A 254 -7.75 16.94 -10.69
C SER A 254 -8.86 17.93 -11.07
N LYS A 255 -10.10 17.46 -11.20
CA LYS A 255 -11.28 18.30 -11.51
C LYS A 255 -11.92 18.93 -10.28
N ILE A 256 -11.52 18.55 -9.07
CA ILE A 256 -12.09 19.09 -7.84
C ILE A 256 -11.25 20.29 -7.39
N ASN A 257 -11.90 21.43 -7.19
CA ASN A 257 -11.24 22.69 -6.84
C ASN A 257 -11.94 23.36 -5.66
N ASN A 258 -11.19 24.12 -4.87
CA ASN A 258 -11.68 24.94 -3.75
C ASN A 258 -12.49 24.15 -2.73
N LYS A 259 -12.00 22.93 -2.37
CA LYS A 259 -12.63 22.04 -1.40
C LYS A 259 -11.67 21.68 -0.25
N ASN A 260 -12.24 21.28 0.88
CA ASN A 260 -11.53 20.77 2.02
C ASN A 260 -11.51 19.23 1.98
N PHE A 261 -10.33 18.63 1.91
CA PHE A 261 -10.14 17.17 1.89
C PHE A 261 -9.59 16.67 3.22
N ILE A 262 -10.18 15.63 3.78
CA ILE A 262 -9.52 14.80 4.80
C ILE A 262 -8.67 13.76 4.08
N LEU A 263 -7.37 13.72 4.42
CA LEU A 263 -6.42 12.71 3.94
C LEU A 263 -5.63 12.12 5.10
N ASP A 264 -5.50 10.80 5.09
CA ASP A 264 -4.53 10.10 5.94
C ASP A 264 -3.17 10.06 5.24
N ASN A 265 -2.23 10.85 5.74
CA ASN A 265 -0.87 10.95 5.19
C ASN A 265 0.00 9.69 5.42
N SER A 266 -0.55 8.68 6.12
CA SER A 266 0.11 7.38 6.28
C SER A 266 -0.24 6.41 5.15
N THR A 267 -1.35 6.63 4.43
CA THR A 267 -1.87 5.75 3.39
C THR A 267 -2.09 6.44 2.05
N CYS A 268 -2.21 7.78 2.02
CA CYS A 268 -2.31 8.52 0.77
C CYS A 268 -0.92 8.69 0.15
N SER A 269 -0.77 8.30 -1.12
CA SER A 269 0.49 8.47 -1.83
C SER A 269 0.84 9.95 -2.03
N TYR A 270 2.14 10.23 -2.09
CA TYR A 270 2.68 11.55 -2.45
C TYR A 270 2.05 12.07 -3.75
N TYR A 271 1.80 11.17 -4.70
CA TYR A 271 1.19 11.50 -5.98
C TYR A 271 -0.21 12.11 -5.85
N TYR A 272 -1.12 11.41 -5.14
CA TYR A 272 -2.49 11.89 -4.99
C TYR A 272 -2.60 13.07 -4.02
N GLU A 273 -1.77 13.11 -2.97
CA GLU A 273 -1.69 14.27 -2.08
C GLU A 273 -1.31 15.53 -2.86
N ASN A 274 -0.32 15.44 -3.76
CA ASN A 274 0.08 16.58 -4.60
C ASN A 274 -1.00 17.02 -5.60
N ILE A 275 -1.72 16.07 -6.21
CA ILE A 275 -2.81 16.43 -7.14
C ILE A 275 -3.89 17.22 -6.39
N ILE A 276 -4.27 16.74 -5.21
CA ILE A 276 -5.31 17.39 -4.40
C ILE A 276 -4.85 18.77 -3.90
N SER A 277 -3.61 18.86 -3.40
CA SER A 277 -3.08 20.09 -2.79
C SER A 277 -2.91 21.26 -3.76
N LYS A 278 -2.89 21.01 -5.07
CA LYS A 278 -2.77 22.09 -6.08
C LYS A 278 -3.92 23.09 -6.01
N ASN A 279 -5.14 22.62 -5.82
CA ASN A 279 -6.34 23.44 -5.91
C ASN A 279 -7.28 23.27 -4.70
N ASN A 280 -6.89 22.53 -3.67
CA ASN A 280 -7.73 22.21 -2.52
C ASN A 280 -6.93 22.31 -1.22
N ARG A 281 -7.65 22.53 -0.11
CA ARG A 281 -7.09 22.50 1.23
C ARG A 281 -7.08 21.07 1.76
N ILE A 282 -5.96 20.61 2.32
CA ILE A 282 -5.83 19.30 2.95
C ILE A 282 -5.91 19.45 4.48
N ILE A 283 -6.77 18.67 5.08
CA ILE A 283 -6.86 18.42 6.51
C ILE A 283 -6.20 17.06 6.74
N LYS A 284 -4.95 17.06 7.23
CA LYS A 284 -4.21 15.82 7.55
C LYS A 284 -4.77 15.21 8.82
N ASP A 285 -5.38 14.05 8.70
CA ASP A 285 -5.98 13.33 9.82
C ASP A 285 -5.99 11.82 9.53
N GLN A 286 -5.89 11.01 10.59
CA GLN A 286 -5.99 9.56 10.46
C GLN A 286 -7.36 9.18 9.90
N ASP A 287 -7.40 8.19 9.00
CA ASP A 287 -8.66 7.66 8.49
C ASP A 287 -9.51 7.12 9.67
N PRO A 288 -10.69 7.71 9.95
CA PRO A 288 -11.53 7.31 11.09
C PRO A 288 -12.01 5.87 11.02
N ILE A 289 -11.93 5.24 9.86
CA ILE A 289 -12.28 3.82 9.70
C ILE A 289 -11.37 2.93 10.53
N TYR A 290 -10.10 3.30 10.75
CA TYR A 290 -9.21 2.55 11.65
C TYR A 290 -9.80 2.45 13.06
N HIS A 291 -10.31 3.55 13.59
CA HIS A 291 -10.99 3.55 14.88
C HIS A 291 -12.31 2.75 14.85
N PHE A 292 -13.14 2.95 13.82
CA PHE A 292 -14.43 2.27 13.72
C PHE A 292 -14.30 0.75 13.59
N LYS A 293 -13.34 0.26 12.82
CA LYS A 293 -13.12 -1.18 12.67
C LYS A 293 -12.41 -1.81 13.88
N ALA A 294 -11.69 -1.01 14.67
CA ALA A 294 -11.08 -1.48 15.91
C ALA A 294 -12.13 -1.85 16.97
N ILE A 295 -13.24 -1.10 17.04
CA ILE A 295 -14.33 -1.36 17.98
C ILE A 295 -15.32 -2.36 17.35
N LYS A 296 -15.22 -3.62 17.75
CA LYS A 296 -16.04 -4.71 17.20
C LYS A 296 -17.47 -4.64 17.74
N ASN A 297 -18.45 -4.84 16.86
CA ASN A 297 -19.84 -4.98 17.28
C ASN A 297 -20.12 -6.39 17.85
N LYS A 298 -21.31 -6.57 18.49
CA LYS A 298 -21.69 -7.84 19.14
C LYS A 298 -21.62 -9.05 18.20
N LYS A 299 -21.95 -8.87 16.92
CA LYS A 299 -21.92 -9.96 15.93
C LYS A 299 -20.50 -10.33 15.54
N GLU A 300 -19.65 -9.33 15.30
CA GLU A 300 -18.22 -9.54 15.05
C GLU A 300 -17.55 -10.26 16.23
N ILE A 301 -17.84 -9.83 17.47
CA ILE A 301 -17.31 -10.50 18.69
C ILE A 301 -17.75 -11.96 18.74
N LYS A 302 -19.05 -12.25 18.51
CA LYS A 302 -19.55 -13.64 18.48
C LYS A 302 -18.82 -14.48 17.44
N ASN A 303 -18.67 -13.97 16.22
CA ASN A 303 -18.02 -14.69 15.13
C ASN A 303 -16.52 -14.91 15.41
N ILE A 304 -15.83 -13.91 15.98
CA ILE A 304 -14.41 -14.03 16.36
C ILE A 304 -14.24 -15.12 17.43
N LYS A 305 -15.09 -15.15 18.47
CA LYS A 305 -15.05 -16.21 19.49
C LYS A 305 -15.19 -17.60 18.88
N VAL A 306 -16.12 -17.79 17.94
CA VAL A 306 -16.30 -19.07 17.23
C VAL A 306 -15.06 -19.42 16.39
N ALA A 307 -14.51 -18.46 15.65
CA ALA A 307 -13.29 -18.67 14.87
C ALA A 307 -12.11 -19.11 15.75
N HIS A 308 -11.93 -18.47 16.91
CA HIS A 308 -10.86 -18.86 17.86
C HIS A 308 -11.03 -20.28 18.44
N ILE A 309 -12.26 -20.78 18.57
CA ILE A 309 -12.48 -22.18 18.98
C ILE A 309 -11.95 -23.12 17.88
N TYR A 310 -12.27 -22.88 16.61
CA TYR A 310 -11.77 -23.69 15.49
C TYR A 310 -10.24 -23.62 15.37
N ASP A 311 -9.65 -22.42 15.47
CA ASP A 311 -8.22 -22.23 15.44
C ASP A 311 -7.52 -22.95 16.61
N GLY A 312 -8.08 -22.86 17.82
CA GLY A 312 -7.56 -23.52 19.01
C GLY A 312 -7.56 -25.05 18.86
N VAL A 313 -8.64 -25.61 18.30
CA VAL A 313 -8.72 -27.06 18.03
C VAL A 313 -7.67 -27.47 16.99
N ALA A 314 -7.53 -26.68 15.89
CA ALA A 314 -6.55 -26.97 14.84
C ALA A 314 -5.11 -26.91 15.39
N LEU A 315 -4.78 -25.88 16.16
CA LEU A 315 -3.47 -25.71 16.78
C LEU A 315 -3.17 -26.83 17.78
N THR A 316 -4.13 -27.21 18.63
CA THR A 316 -3.97 -28.32 19.59
C THR A 316 -3.68 -29.64 18.87
N LYS A 317 -4.43 -29.95 17.81
CA LYS A 317 -4.19 -31.13 16.99
C LYS A 317 -2.80 -31.11 16.35
N TYR A 318 -2.37 -29.94 15.84
CA TYR A 318 -1.03 -29.80 15.26
C TYR A 318 0.07 -30.00 16.30
N LEU A 319 -0.02 -29.39 17.47
CA LEU A 319 0.96 -29.56 18.55
C LEU A 319 1.03 -31.02 19.02
N PHE A 320 -0.13 -31.68 19.14
CA PHE A 320 -0.16 -33.11 19.46
C PHE A 320 0.53 -33.96 18.39
N TRP A 321 0.28 -33.67 17.11
CA TRP A 321 0.94 -34.35 16.00
C TRP A 321 2.46 -34.13 16.00
N VAL A 322 2.93 -32.89 16.18
CA VAL A 322 4.36 -32.56 16.32
C VAL A 322 5.00 -33.37 17.44
N LYS A 323 4.38 -33.35 18.65
CA LYS A 323 4.88 -34.08 19.80
C LYS A 323 5.02 -35.61 19.54
N ARG A 324 4.15 -36.22 18.73
CA ARG A 324 4.19 -37.65 18.43
C ARG A 324 5.17 -38.02 17.34
N ASN A 325 5.53 -37.09 16.46
CA ASN A 325 6.34 -37.43 15.27
C ASN A 325 7.77 -36.84 15.31
N PHE A 326 8.09 -35.99 16.28
CA PHE A 326 9.38 -35.30 16.37
C PHE A 326 10.03 -35.37 17.77
N ASN A 327 9.65 -36.35 18.61
CA ASN A 327 10.36 -36.68 19.85
C ASN A 327 11.43 -37.67 19.60
#